data_81ad65a68fd566a6374c123e42b7ef1c
#
_entry.id   81ad65a68fd566a6374c123e42b7ef1c
#
_cell.length_a   1.000
_cell.length_b   1.000
_cell.length_c   1.000
_cell.angle_alpha   90.00
_cell.angle_beta   90.00
_cell.angle_gamma   90.00
#
_symmetry.space_group_name_H-M   'P 1'
#
loop_
_entity.id
_entity.type
_entity.pdbx_description
1 polymer ?
#
loop_
_entity_poly.entity_id
_entity_poly.type
_entity_poly.pdbx_seq_one_letter_code
_entity_poly.pdbx_strand_id
1 'polypeptide(L)'
;MLKRSAILCASLLVMLPGALLAAPITTLPQHAPFVSTLPVRHTLPPFFDQLEKRTFDFFWDTTNPANGLAPDHYPGPSFSSIAAVGFALTAYPIGVERGWVTRQQAAQRVLTTLKFFEDAPQGKAASGETGYKGFYYHFLNMRTGKRWPGIELSSIDTALFMAGVLFDQSYFDRDTAQEREIRAIAGKLYNRVDWPWMQPHPPLIGMGWTPEDGFIPHSYRGYDEAMILYIEALGSPTHPIHKDAWAAWSASYPKFWGNYYGREQLSYGPLFTAQYSQSWIDFRGIQDAFMRAHHSDYFINSRRATESQRDYAIANPMGWTGYGKDLWGLTACDGPGNFAFKADGKQRQFYGYAARGAGIVGTLDDGTIAPTAALGSIAFAPKIVIPMIEAMQARYGKSIYGRYGYVDAFNPSFHDRNVALNSGTVVPGVGWVDSERLGIDQGPILLMLENYRSGFVWRVMRRNPSIRRGLERAGFTSGWLDGKPATQ
;
A
#
# COMPACT_ATOMS: atom_id res chain seq x y z
N MET A 1 -4.64 -27.73 -15.46
CA MET A 1 -3.53 -27.66 -14.47
C MET A 1 -2.82 -26.36 -14.68
N LEU A 2 -3.29 -25.29 -14.03
CA LEU A 2 -2.71 -23.97 -14.15
C LEU A 2 -1.51 -23.86 -13.20
N LYS A 3 -0.29 -23.89 -13.73
CA LYS A 3 0.88 -23.35 -13.05
C LYS A 3 0.80 -21.82 -13.12
N ARG A 4 0.07 -21.21 -12.21
CA ARG A 4 0.27 -19.79 -11.89
C ARG A 4 1.50 -19.72 -10.98
N SER A 5 2.65 -19.37 -11.57
CA SER A 5 3.85 -19.09 -10.81
C SER A 5 3.55 -17.92 -9.88
N ALA A 6 3.66 -18.15 -8.58
CA ALA A 6 3.72 -17.07 -7.60
C ALA A 6 4.95 -16.22 -7.95
N ILE A 7 4.69 -15.04 -8.49
CA ILE A 7 5.77 -14.09 -8.81
C ILE A 7 6.11 -13.38 -7.53
N LEU A 8 7.28 -13.73 -6.99
CA LEU A 8 7.97 -12.94 -5.98
C LEU A 8 7.99 -11.49 -6.48
N CYS A 9 7.46 -10.55 -5.70
CA CYS A 9 7.74 -9.13 -5.85
C CYS A 9 9.21 -8.87 -5.45
N ALA A 10 10.15 -9.52 -6.13
CA ALA A 10 11.54 -9.16 -6.08
C ALA A 10 11.74 -8.02 -7.06
N SER A 11 11.98 -6.82 -6.55
CA SER A 11 12.41 -5.66 -7.33
C SER A 11 13.74 -5.98 -8.01
N LEU A 12 13.70 -6.65 -9.15
CA LEU A 12 14.88 -6.87 -9.98
C LEU A 12 15.11 -5.59 -10.80
N LEU A 13 16.04 -4.77 -10.32
CA LEU A 13 16.56 -3.60 -11.03
C LEU A 13 17.45 -4.09 -12.17
N VAL A 14 16.94 -4.12 -13.40
CA VAL A 14 17.76 -4.24 -14.60
C VAL A 14 18.23 -2.85 -14.98
N MET A 15 19.52 -2.57 -14.74
CA MET A 15 20.17 -1.34 -15.17
C MET A 15 20.48 -1.41 -16.68
N LEU A 16 19.90 -0.51 -17.45
CA LEU A 16 20.37 -0.15 -18.79
C LEU A 16 20.87 1.30 -18.76
N PRO A 17 22.02 1.61 -19.37
CA PRO A 17 22.57 2.97 -19.37
C PRO A 17 21.89 3.83 -20.44
N GLY A 18 21.17 4.86 -20.03
CA GLY A 18 20.63 5.89 -20.91
C GLY A 18 21.27 7.25 -20.61
N ALA A 19 21.75 7.93 -21.63
CA ALA A 19 22.48 9.19 -21.58
C ALA A 19 21.62 10.34 -21.05
N LEU A 20 22.18 11.12 -20.12
CA LEU A 20 21.60 12.35 -19.57
C LEU A 20 21.76 13.51 -20.57
N LEU A 21 20.65 14.19 -20.87
CA LEU A 21 20.65 15.57 -21.37
C LEU A 21 20.24 16.50 -20.21
N ALA A 22 21.13 17.37 -19.81
CA ALA A 22 20.92 18.34 -18.76
C ALA A 22 20.19 19.60 -19.29
N ALA A 23 19.12 20.01 -18.62
CA ALA A 23 18.43 21.28 -18.85
C ALA A 23 18.79 22.30 -17.75
N PRO A 24 18.72 23.63 -18.01
CA PRO A 24 19.27 24.66 -17.14
C PRO A 24 18.44 24.94 -15.90
N ILE A 25 19.15 25.27 -14.83
CA ILE A 25 18.61 25.54 -13.47
C ILE A 25 18.04 26.96 -13.43
N THR A 26 16.75 27.08 -13.15
CA THR A 26 16.10 28.33 -12.71
C THR A 26 15.80 28.24 -11.21
N THR A 27 16.30 29.19 -10.46
CA THR A 27 16.11 29.31 -9.00
C THR A 27 14.67 29.73 -8.70
N LEU A 28 13.96 28.97 -7.84
CA LEU A 28 12.64 29.28 -7.33
C LEU A 28 12.71 29.81 -5.88
N PRO A 29 11.73 30.61 -5.43
CA PRO A 29 11.77 31.31 -4.14
C PRO A 29 11.57 30.35 -2.95
N GLN A 30 12.21 30.69 -1.82
CA GLN A 30 12.15 29.97 -0.56
C GLN A 30 10.72 29.88 0.00
N HIS A 31 10.26 28.67 0.31
CA HIS A 31 8.95 28.43 0.89
C HIS A 31 8.95 28.64 2.41
N ALA A 32 7.90 29.32 2.91
CA ALA A 32 7.59 29.47 4.32
C ALA A 32 7.30 28.12 5.01
N PRO A 33 7.53 27.97 6.33
CA PRO A 33 7.27 26.70 7.03
C PRO A 33 5.78 26.37 7.04
N PHE A 34 5.47 25.11 6.66
CA PHE A 34 4.11 24.60 6.57
C PHE A 34 3.61 24.17 7.95
N VAL A 35 2.54 24.80 8.42
CA VAL A 35 1.86 24.47 9.67
C VAL A 35 0.61 23.64 9.35
N SER A 36 0.54 22.39 9.84
CA SER A 36 -0.56 21.47 9.63
C SER A 36 -1.67 21.67 10.66
N THR A 37 -2.89 21.90 10.21
CA THR A 37 -4.07 22.12 11.05
C THR A 37 -4.98 20.90 11.18
N LEU A 38 -5.66 20.72 12.33
CA LEU A 38 -6.59 19.64 12.66
C LEU A 38 -7.93 19.75 11.90
N PRO A 39 -8.81 18.71 11.98
CA PRO A 39 -9.44 18.17 10.78
C PRO A 39 -10.54 19.09 10.28
N VAL A 40 -10.25 19.78 9.21
CA VAL A 40 -11.31 20.23 8.33
C VAL A 40 -11.92 18.96 7.73
N ARG A 41 -13.19 18.67 8.00
CA ARG A 41 -13.91 17.62 7.25
C ARG A 41 -14.02 18.09 5.82
N HIS A 42 -13.25 17.48 4.93
CA HIS A 42 -13.35 17.78 3.52
C HIS A 42 -14.61 17.17 2.93
N THR A 43 -15.44 17.99 2.32
CA THR A 43 -16.58 17.50 1.54
C THR A 43 -16.08 17.00 0.20
N LEU A 44 -16.44 15.78 -0.15
CA LEU A 44 -16.18 15.18 -1.45
C LEU A 44 -17.46 15.21 -2.32
N PRO A 45 -17.33 15.21 -3.65
CA PRO A 45 -18.48 14.98 -4.52
C PRO A 45 -19.23 13.69 -4.16
N PRO A 46 -20.56 13.62 -4.33
CA PRO A 46 -21.39 12.48 -3.89
C PRO A 46 -20.94 11.11 -4.44
N PHE A 47 -20.33 11.08 -5.60
CA PHE A 47 -19.75 9.86 -6.18
C PHE A 47 -18.73 9.20 -5.24
N PHE A 48 -17.92 9.99 -4.55
CA PHE A 48 -16.90 9.47 -3.65
C PHE A 48 -17.49 8.81 -2.39
N ASP A 49 -18.68 9.23 -1.92
CA ASP A 49 -19.39 8.54 -0.84
C ASP A 49 -19.81 7.13 -1.27
N GLN A 50 -20.29 7.00 -2.52
CA GLN A 50 -20.63 5.71 -3.09
C GLN A 50 -19.41 4.84 -3.33
N LEU A 51 -18.32 5.42 -3.84
CA LEU A 51 -17.06 4.71 -4.07
C LEU A 51 -16.50 4.15 -2.76
N GLU A 52 -16.41 4.98 -1.72
CA GLU A 52 -15.93 4.61 -0.40
C GLU A 52 -16.78 3.48 0.21
N LYS A 53 -18.12 3.59 0.12
CA LYS A 53 -19.03 2.53 0.58
C LYS A 53 -18.83 1.21 -0.17
N ARG A 54 -18.70 1.25 -1.49
CA ARG A 54 -18.47 0.05 -2.32
C ARG A 54 -17.12 -0.60 -2.03
N THR A 55 -16.09 0.20 -1.78
CA THR A 55 -14.77 -0.31 -1.38
C THR A 55 -14.80 -0.92 0.03
N PHE A 56 -15.56 -0.32 0.96
CA PHE A 56 -15.85 -0.94 2.26
C PHE A 56 -16.59 -2.28 2.10
N ASP A 57 -17.61 -2.32 1.23
CA ASP A 57 -18.39 -3.54 0.98
C ASP A 57 -17.53 -4.68 0.42
N PHE A 58 -16.44 -4.38 -0.30
CA PHE A 58 -15.47 -5.40 -0.68
C PHE A 58 -14.95 -6.15 0.56
N PHE A 59 -14.44 -5.44 1.56
CA PHE A 59 -13.93 -6.08 2.78
C PHE A 59 -15.05 -6.70 3.62
N TRP A 60 -16.20 -6.05 3.71
CA TRP A 60 -17.30 -6.52 4.53
C TRP A 60 -17.95 -7.80 4.00
N ASP A 61 -18.14 -7.90 2.68
CA ASP A 61 -18.86 -9.00 2.04
C ASP A 61 -17.96 -10.18 1.70
N THR A 62 -16.69 -9.92 1.32
CA THR A 62 -15.80 -10.95 0.74
C THR A 62 -14.87 -11.60 1.75
N THR A 63 -14.60 -10.94 2.88
CA THR A 63 -13.83 -11.54 3.98
C THR A 63 -14.57 -12.74 4.57
N ASN A 64 -13.86 -13.85 4.74
CA ASN A 64 -14.43 -15.07 5.32
C ASN A 64 -14.91 -14.82 6.78
N PRO A 65 -16.21 -14.90 7.05
CA PRO A 65 -16.75 -14.55 8.37
C PRO A 65 -16.35 -15.53 9.48
N ALA A 66 -15.86 -16.73 9.13
CA ALA A 66 -15.47 -17.73 10.11
C ALA A 66 -14.05 -17.54 10.67
N ASN A 67 -13.16 -16.88 9.90
CA ASN A 67 -11.75 -16.73 10.28
C ASN A 67 -11.16 -15.36 10.00
N GLY A 68 -11.90 -14.46 9.36
CA GLY A 68 -11.46 -13.10 9.06
C GLY A 68 -10.44 -12.96 7.94
N LEU A 69 -10.22 -14.01 7.14
CA LEU A 69 -9.31 -13.97 6.01
C LEU A 69 -9.92 -13.20 4.83
N ALA A 70 -9.26 -12.13 4.41
CA ALA A 70 -9.63 -11.34 3.25
C ALA A 70 -8.99 -11.91 1.97
N PRO A 71 -9.73 -11.97 0.85
CA PRO A 71 -9.19 -12.51 -0.41
C PRO A 71 -8.11 -11.60 -0.97
N ASP A 72 -7.09 -12.20 -1.58
CA ASP A 72 -6.12 -11.50 -2.40
C ASP A 72 -6.79 -10.94 -3.65
N HIS A 73 -7.42 -11.82 -4.45
CA HIS A 73 -8.19 -11.47 -5.64
C HIS A 73 -9.67 -11.82 -5.48
N TYR A 74 -10.56 -11.01 -6.07
CA TYR A 74 -12.00 -11.25 -6.14
C TYR A 74 -12.60 -10.65 -7.44
N PRO A 75 -13.54 -11.35 -8.16
CA PRO A 75 -14.24 -12.59 -7.82
C PRO A 75 -13.45 -13.80 -8.20
N GLY A 76 -12.92 -14.58 -8.10
CA GLY A 76 -12.29 -15.83 -8.47
C GLY A 76 -11.94 -16.68 -7.24
N PRO A 77 -11.66 -17.96 -7.43
CA PRO A 77 -11.07 -18.75 -6.37
C PRO A 77 -9.68 -18.21 -6.09
N SER A 78 -9.48 -17.66 -4.90
CA SER A 78 -8.24 -17.03 -4.49
C SER A 78 -7.76 -17.57 -3.14
N PHE A 79 -6.52 -17.27 -2.82
CA PHE A 79 -5.95 -17.34 -1.48
C PHE A 79 -6.23 -16.01 -0.75
N SER A 80 -6.00 -15.99 0.56
CA SER A 80 -5.98 -14.76 1.35
C SER A 80 -4.61 -14.11 1.27
N SER A 81 -4.58 -12.79 1.11
CA SER A 81 -3.38 -11.98 1.37
C SER A 81 -3.37 -11.50 2.82
N ILE A 82 -2.25 -11.70 3.52
CA ILE A 82 -2.14 -11.26 4.92
C ILE A 82 -2.18 -9.72 5.02
N ALA A 83 -1.67 -8.99 4.03
CA ALA A 83 -1.79 -7.55 3.93
C ALA A 83 -3.25 -7.11 3.78
N ALA A 84 -4.03 -7.79 2.92
CA ALA A 84 -5.46 -7.51 2.75
C ALA A 84 -6.25 -7.71 4.06
N VAL A 85 -5.84 -8.65 4.91
CA VAL A 85 -6.43 -8.80 6.26
C VAL A 85 -6.15 -7.58 7.13
N GLY A 86 -4.95 -7.00 7.08
CA GLY A 86 -4.62 -5.76 7.80
C GLY A 86 -5.48 -4.58 7.35
N PHE A 87 -5.70 -4.44 6.06
CA PHE A 87 -6.62 -3.44 5.50
C PHE A 87 -8.08 -3.71 5.91
N ALA A 88 -8.54 -4.96 5.90
CA ALA A 88 -9.89 -5.34 6.34
C ALA A 88 -10.14 -4.98 7.81
N LEU A 89 -9.18 -5.25 8.70
CA LEU A 89 -9.24 -4.86 10.11
C LEU A 89 -9.46 -3.35 10.26
N THR A 90 -8.76 -2.53 9.49
CA THR A 90 -8.92 -1.07 9.51
C THR A 90 -10.23 -0.61 8.85
N ALA A 91 -10.71 -1.34 7.84
CA ALA A 91 -11.97 -1.03 7.14
C ALA A 91 -13.19 -1.13 8.07
N TYR A 92 -13.23 -2.08 9.00
CA TYR A 92 -14.39 -2.27 9.87
C TYR A 92 -14.66 -1.05 10.76
N PRO A 93 -13.70 -0.45 11.47
CA PRO A 93 -13.89 0.82 12.16
C PRO A 93 -14.25 2.00 11.24
N ILE A 94 -13.73 2.08 10.02
CA ILE A 94 -14.19 3.09 9.05
C ILE A 94 -15.70 2.93 8.80
N GLY A 95 -16.17 1.69 8.63
CA GLY A 95 -17.60 1.41 8.51
C GLY A 95 -18.44 1.89 9.69
N VAL A 96 -17.89 1.85 10.90
CA VAL A 96 -18.55 2.41 12.09
C VAL A 96 -18.61 3.93 12.04
N GLU A 97 -17.49 4.60 11.72
CA GLU A 97 -17.43 6.06 11.64
C GLU A 97 -18.33 6.62 10.51
N ARG A 98 -18.52 5.84 9.47
CA ARG A 98 -19.43 6.16 8.37
C ARG A 98 -20.90 5.75 8.63
N GLY A 99 -21.18 5.06 9.72
CA GLY A 99 -22.51 4.59 10.07
C GLY A 99 -23.05 3.44 9.21
N TRP A 100 -22.17 2.71 8.52
CA TRP A 100 -22.56 1.58 7.67
C TRP A 100 -22.74 0.29 8.46
N VAL A 101 -22.03 0.16 9.56
CA VAL A 101 -22.13 -0.94 10.51
C VAL A 101 -22.07 -0.41 11.93
N THR A 102 -22.59 -1.18 12.88
CA THR A 102 -22.48 -0.82 14.30
C THR A 102 -21.08 -1.16 14.84
N ARG A 103 -20.65 -0.45 15.89
CA ARG A 103 -19.39 -0.74 16.59
C ARG A 103 -19.34 -2.19 17.11
N GLN A 104 -20.47 -2.73 17.56
CA GLN A 104 -20.56 -4.12 18.00
C GLN A 104 -20.32 -5.10 16.85
N GLN A 105 -20.89 -4.86 15.67
CA GLN A 105 -20.66 -5.70 14.48
C GLN A 105 -19.20 -5.67 14.06
N ALA A 106 -18.58 -4.49 14.02
CA ALA A 106 -17.16 -4.33 13.71
C ALA A 106 -16.28 -5.05 14.75
N ALA A 107 -16.54 -4.84 16.04
CA ALA A 107 -15.81 -5.51 17.13
C ALA A 107 -15.91 -7.04 17.03
N GLN A 108 -17.07 -7.58 16.64
CA GLN A 108 -17.24 -9.03 16.45
C GLN A 108 -16.38 -9.55 15.30
N ARG A 109 -16.34 -8.83 14.15
CA ARG A 109 -15.49 -9.20 13.01
C ARG A 109 -14.02 -9.17 13.37
N VAL A 110 -13.57 -8.09 13.99
CA VAL A 110 -12.20 -7.93 14.48
C VAL A 110 -11.82 -9.05 15.43
N LEU A 111 -12.66 -9.31 16.43
CA LEU A 111 -12.39 -10.36 17.43
C LEU A 111 -12.28 -11.75 16.78
N THR A 112 -13.15 -12.07 15.82
CA THR A 112 -13.07 -13.34 15.06
C THR A 112 -11.72 -13.47 14.34
N THR A 113 -11.28 -12.41 13.67
CA THR A 113 -9.99 -12.37 12.98
C THR A 113 -8.82 -12.54 13.95
N LEU A 114 -8.81 -11.75 15.02
CA LEU A 114 -7.69 -11.77 15.98
C LEU A 114 -7.58 -13.12 16.70
N LYS A 115 -8.70 -13.74 17.10
CA LYS A 115 -8.72 -15.09 17.71
C LYS A 115 -8.18 -16.14 16.76
N PHE A 116 -8.60 -16.09 15.49
CA PHE A 116 -8.08 -17.01 14.49
C PHE A 116 -6.54 -16.94 14.41
N PHE A 117 -5.96 -15.73 14.39
CA PHE A 117 -4.50 -15.57 14.33
C PHE A 117 -3.81 -15.83 15.67
N GLU A 118 -4.47 -15.64 16.81
CA GLU A 118 -3.94 -16.03 18.12
C GLU A 118 -3.73 -17.53 18.21
N ASP A 119 -4.71 -18.31 17.75
CA ASP A 119 -4.73 -19.78 17.80
C ASP A 119 -4.02 -20.44 16.61
N ALA A 120 -3.65 -19.66 15.61
CA ALA A 120 -3.05 -20.18 14.38
C ALA A 120 -1.69 -20.86 14.64
N PRO A 121 -1.45 -22.05 14.06
CA PRO A 121 -0.21 -22.78 14.27
C PRO A 121 0.98 -22.03 13.67
N GLN A 122 2.06 -22.02 14.46
CA GLN A 122 3.32 -21.38 14.16
C GLN A 122 4.45 -22.41 14.26
N GLY A 123 5.14 -22.71 13.16
CA GLY A 123 6.20 -23.70 13.13
C GLY A 123 7.06 -23.65 11.89
N LYS A 124 8.10 -24.48 11.87
CA LYS A 124 9.06 -24.58 10.75
C LYS A 124 8.60 -25.55 9.64
N ALA A 125 7.49 -26.26 9.84
CA ALA A 125 7.05 -27.24 8.86
C ALA A 125 6.68 -26.56 7.52
N ALA A 126 6.99 -27.23 6.41
CA ALA A 126 6.68 -26.72 5.07
C ALA A 126 5.17 -26.63 4.77
N SER A 127 4.36 -27.36 5.54
CA SER A 127 2.90 -27.39 5.40
C SER A 127 2.21 -27.47 6.75
N GLY A 128 0.94 -27.04 6.79
CA GLY A 128 0.13 -27.12 8.02
C GLY A 128 0.27 -25.89 8.94
N GLU A 129 1.26 -25.05 8.71
CA GLU A 129 1.51 -23.82 9.48
C GLU A 129 0.81 -22.61 8.86
N THR A 130 0.51 -21.60 9.69
CA THR A 130 0.03 -20.29 9.27
C THR A 130 1.15 -19.26 9.30
N GLY A 131 2.16 -19.50 10.10
CA GLY A 131 3.31 -18.63 10.28
C GLY A 131 4.45 -19.29 11.06
N TYR A 132 5.47 -18.49 11.37
CA TYR A 132 6.58 -18.86 12.21
C TYR A 132 7.22 -17.63 12.86
N LYS A 133 7.63 -17.70 14.11
CA LYS A 133 8.25 -16.60 14.84
C LYS A 133 7.41 -15.31 14.93
N GLY A 134 6.09 -15.46 14.86
CA GLY A 134 5.16 -14.32 14.84
C GLY A 134 4.94 -13.70 13.46
N PHE A 135 5.75 -14.06 12.47
CA PHE A 135 5.50 -13.71 11.06
C PHE A 135 4.49 -14.67 10.43
N TYR A 136 3.84 -14.22 9.39
CA TYR A 136 2.85 -14.99 8.65
C TYR A 136 3.25 -15.18 7.19
N TYR A 137 2.78 -16.28 6.60
CA TYR A 137 2.96 -16.48 5.18
C TYR A 137 2.16 -15.46 4.39
N HIS A 138 2.76 -14.93 3.33
CA HIS A 138 2.20 -13.91 2.43
C HIS A 138 0.78 -14.29 2.00
N PHE A 139 0.61 -15.53 1.53
CA PHE A 139 -0.69 -16.06 1.13
C PHE A 139 -1.10 -17.27 1.95
N LEU A 140 -2.38 -17.28 2.35
CA LEU A 140 -3.00 -18.32 3.14
C LEU A 140 -4.20 -18.92 2.39
N ASN A 141 -4.46 -20.20 2.60
CA ASN A 141 -5.68 -20.80 2.11
C ASN A 141 -6.90 -20.19 2.81
N MET A 142 -7.84 -19.63 2.06
CA MET A 142 -9.03 -18.90 2.54
C MET A 142 -9.88 -19.65 3.57
N ARG A 143 -9.90 -20.98 3.49
CA ARG A 143 -10.71 -21.81 4.38
C ARG A 143 -9.96 -22.28 5.62
N THR A 144 -8.71 -22.69 5.45
CA THR A 144 -7.93 -23.34 6.52
C THR A 144 -6.96 -22.41 7.22
N GLY A 145 -6.61 -21.27 6.60
CA GLY A 145 -5.59 -20.33 7.08
C GLY A 145 -4.16 -20.88 7.03
N LYS A 146 -3.96 -22.03 6.38
CA LYS A 146 -2.63 -22.60 6.25
C LYS A 146 -1.87 -21.98 5.09
N ARG A 147 -0.53 -22.04 5.18
CA ARG A 147 0.37 -21.61 4.12
C ARG A 147 -0.12 -22.06 2.74
N TRP A 148 -0.16 -21.13 1.80
CA TRP A 148 -0.33 -21.49 0.40
C TRP A 148 0.96 -22.13 -0.13
N PRO A 149 0.90 -23.19 -0.96
CA PRO A 149 2.10 -23.93 -1.36
C PRO A 149 3.14 -23.04 -2.05
N GLY A 150 4.41 -23.16 -1.61
CA GLY A 150 5.56 -22.47 -2.19
C GLY A 150 5.67 -20.97 -1.84
N ILE A 151 4.87 -20.47 -0.90
CA ILE A 151 4.88 -19.07 -0.49
C ILE A 151 5.79 -18.86 0.71
N GLU A 152 6.45 -17.70 0.72
CA GLU A 152 7.31 -17.24 1.81
C GLU A 152 6.53 -16.69 3.01
N LEU A 153 7.14 -16.70 4.19
CA LEU A 153 6.85 -15.76 5.26
C LEU A 153 7.26 -14.38 4.79
N SER A 154 6.32 -13.45 4.73
CA SER A 154 6.59 -12.08 4.29
C SER A 154 6.75 -11.15 5.48
N SER A 155 7.83 -10.38 5.51
CA SER A 155 8.04 -9.37 6.56
C SER A 155 7.14 -8.15 6.36
N ILE A 156 7.00 -7.65 5.12
CA ILE A 156 6.18 -6.46 4.85
C ILE A 156 4.68 -6.75 4.99
N ASP A 157 4.19 -7.88 4.47
CA ASP A 157 2.78 -8.20 4.58
C ASP A 157 2.37 -8.49 6.03
N THR A 158 3.29 -9.08 6.83
CA THR A 158 3.12 -9.19 8.28
C THR A 158 3.05 -7.81 8.93
N ALA A 159 3.86 -6.83 8.52
CA ALA A 159 3.78 -5.47 9.05
C ALA A 159 2.45 -4.78 8.66
N LEU A 160 1.99 -4.92 7.43
CA LEU A 160 0.69 -4.39 7.01
C LEU A 160 -0.48 -5.02 7.78
N PHE A 161 -0.39 -6.32 8.09
CA PHE A 161 -1.33 -6.97 9.00
C PHE A 161 -1.25 -6.41 10.41
N MET A 162 -0.03 -6.23 10.97
CA MET A 162 0.15 -5.65 12.30
C MET A 162 -0.29 -4.20 12.37
N ALA A 163 -0.21 -3.43 11.28
CA ALA A 163 -0.78 -2.08 11.22
C ALA A 163 -2.29 -2.09 11.49
N GLY A 164 -3.04 -3.01 10.88
CA GLY A 164 -4.46 -3.21 11.18
C GLY A 164 -4.71 -3.65 12.62
N VAL A 165 -3.90 -4.58 13.13
CA VAL A 165 -3.96 -5.06 14.53
C VAL A 165 -3.72 -3.92 15.52
N LEU A 166 -2.70 -3.09 15.32
CA LEU A 166 -2.37 -1.94 16.18
C LEU A 166 -3.40 -0.82 16.06
N PHE A 167 -3.99 -0.67 14.87
CA PHE A 167 -5.09 0.27 14.66
C PHE A 167 -6.30 -0.13 15.49
N ASP A 168 -6.74 -1.40 15.43
CA ASP A 168 -7.85 -1.91 16.20
C ASP A 168 -7.59 -1.87 17.71
N GLN A 169 -6.35 -2.19 18.14
CA GLN A 169 -5.95 -2.03 19.54
C GLN A 169 -6.17 -0.60 20.05
N SER A 170 -5.97 0.39 19.20
CA SER A 170 -6.10 1.82 19.53
C SER A 170 -7.53 2.34 19.39
N TYR A 171 -8.31 1.76 18.46
CA TYR A 171 -9.68 2.18 18.19
C TYR A 171 -10.68 1.61 19.22
N PHE A 172 -10.61 0.32 19.51
CA PHE A 172 -11.51 -0.34 20.46
C PHE A 172 -11.08 -0.06 21.91
N ASP A 173 -11.33 1.16 22.38
CA ASP A 173 -10.83 1.73 23.64
C ASP A 173 -11.87 1.75 24.78
N ARG A 174 -13.10 1.25 24.55
CA ARG A 174 -14.15 1.21 25.57
C ARG A 174 -13.90 0.11 26.58
N ASP A 175 -14.45 0.30 27.80
CA ASP A 175 -14.36 -0.68 28.88
C ASP A 175 -15.47 -1.74 28.82
N THR A 176 -15.56 -2.42 27.65
CA THR A 176 -16.39 -3.61 27.46
C THR A 176 -15.52 -4.87 27.46
N ALA A 177 -16.08 -6.02 27.84
CA ALA A 177 -15.35 -7.29 27.83
C ALA A 177 -14.77 -7.58 26.43
N GLN A 178 -15.56 -7.37 25.37
CA GLN A 178 -15.17 -7.61 23.98
C GLN A 178 -14.02 -6.70 23.54
N GLU A 179 -14.07 -5.41 23.85
CA GLU A 179 -13.01 -4.49 23.44
C GLU A 179 -11.73 -4.66 24.27
N ARG A 180 -11.84 -5.05 25.56
CA ARG A 180 -10.67 -5.46 26.33
C ARG A 180 -9.99 -6.69 25.75
N GLU A 181 -10.77 -7.68 25.31
CA GLU A 181 -10.26 -8.90 24.66
C GLU A 181 -9.55 -8.55 23.33
N ILE A 182 -10.13 -7.68 22.49
CA ILE A 182 -9.49 -7.17 21.26
C ILE A 182 -8.12 -6.59 21.61
N ARG A 183 -8.03 -5.68 22.56
CA ARG A 183 -6.74 -5.05 22.94
C ARG A 183 -5.74 -6.06 23.47
N ALA A 184 -6.17 -7.03 24.23
CA ALA A 184 -5.31 -8.07 24.81
C ALA A 184 -4.72 -8.97 23.71
N ILE A 185 -5.57 -9.46 22.79
CA ILE A 185 -5.11 -10.34 21.68
C ILE A 185 -4.23 -9.55 20.71
N ALA A 186 -4.63 -8.34 20.34
CA ALA A 186 -3.81 -7.47 19.48
C ALA A 186 -2.41 -7.24 20.08
N GLY A 187 -2.33 -6.98 21.39
CA GLY A 187 -1.05 -6.88 22.09
C GLY A 187 -0.24 -8.17 22.04
N LYS A 188 -0.85 -9.34 22.24
CA LYS A 188 -0.16 -10.64 22.13
C LYS A 188 0.37 -10.90 20.73
N LEU A 189 -0.45 -10.64 19.70
CA LEU A 189 -0.06 -10.83 18.29
C LEU A 189 1.16 -9.97 17.92
N TYR A 190 1.12 -8.70 18.25
CA TYR A 190 2.23 -7.80 17.95
C TYR A 190 3.49 -8.13 18.76
N ASN A 191 3.34 -8.43 20.05
CA ASN A 191 4.47 -8.70 20.94
C ASN A 191 5.21 -10.01 20.63
N ARG A 192 4.57 -10.97 19.96
CA ARG A 192 5.21 -12.24 19.60
C ARG A 192 6.06 -12.19 18.33
N VAL A 193 5.99 -11.11 17.53
CA VAL A 193 6.79 -10.97 16.31
C VAL A 193 8.27 -10.81 16.67
N ASP A 194 9.07 -11.78 16.31
CA ASP A 194 10.52 -11.80 16.52
C ASP A 194 11.24 -11.03 15.40
N TRP A 195 11.13 -9.69 15.42
CA TRP A 195 11.70 -8.82 14.39
C TRP A 195 13.21 -9.02 14.18
N PRO A 196 14.04 -9.18 15.25
CA PRO A 196 15.47 -9.47 15.07
C PRO A 196 15.74 -10.77 14.31
N TRP A 197 14.88 -11.79 14.44
CA TRP A 197 15.05 -13.03 13.67
C TRP A 197 14.95 -12.79 12.16
N MET A 198 14.12 -11.82 11.71
CA MET A 198 13.97 -11.47 10.29
C MET A 198 15.12 -10.57 9.77
N GLN A 199 16.22 -10.48 10.48
CA GLN A 199 17.42 -9.74 10.07
C GLN A 199 18.58 -10.71 9.74
N PRO A 200 18.55 -11.43 8.59
CA PRO A 200 19.66 -12.32 8.20
C PRO A 200 20.97 -11.55 7.99
N HIS A 201 20.87 -10.26 7.69
CA HIS A 201 22.00 -9.33 7.52
C HIS A 201 21.74 -8.03 8.32
N PRO A 202 21.86 -8.06 9.67
CA PRO A 202 21.64 -6.87 10.48
C PRO A 202 22.50 -5.68 10.03
N PRO A 203 21.97 -4.45 10.11
CA PRO A 203 20.72 -4.07 10.74
C PRO A 203 19.50 -4.05 9.80
N LEU A 204 19.58 -4.56 8.57
CA LEU A 204 18.48 -4.57 7.62
C LEU A 204 17.51 -5.73 7.86
N ILE A 205 16.22 -5.49 7.59
CA ILE A 205 15.17 -6.53 7.66
C ILE A 205 15.11 -7.25 6.32
N GLY A 206 15.15 -8.61 6.36
CA GLY A 206 14.98 -9.46 5.19
C GLY A 206 13.58 -9.41 4.63
N MET A 207 13.42 -9.65 3.32
CA MET A 207 12.10 -9.64 2.68
C MET A 207 11.23 -10.81 3.12
N GLY A 208 11.82 -11.96 3.39
CA GLY A 208 11.05 -13.13 3.82
C GLY A 208 11.90 -14.36 4.08
N TRP A 209 11.20 -15.45 4.39
CA TRP A 209 11.80 -16.74 4.72
C TRP A 209 10.89 -17.88 4.23
N THR A 210 11.50 -18.98 3.77
CA THR A 210 10.78 -20.22 3.47
C THR A 210 11.38 -21.38 4.28
N PRO A 211 10.59 -22.40 4.62
CA PRO A 211 11.11 -23.59 5.29
C PRO A 211 12.04 -24.43 4.40
N GLU A 212 11.91 -24.31 3.08
CA GLU A 212 12.69 -25.04 2.10
C GLU A 212 14.09 -24.42 1.90
N ASP A 213 14.16 -23.09 1.72
CA ASP A 213 15.37 -22.41 1.27
C ASP A 213 15.95 -21.43 2.31
N GLY A 214 15.25 -21.21 3.44
CA GLY A 214 15.66 -20.23 4.44
C GLY A 214 15.30 -18.78 4.05
N PHE A 215 16.15 -17.83 4.42
CA PHE A 215 15.92 -16.42 4.14
C PHE A 215 16.08 -16.10 2.65
N ILE A 216 15.15 -15.29 2.13
CA ILE A 216 15.27 -14.68 0.80
C ILE A 216 16.55 -13.81 0.80
N PRO A 217 17.40 -13.88 -0.25
CA PRO A 217 18.74 -13.25 -0.26
C PRO A 217 18.70 -11.71 -0.35
N HIS A 218 17.52 -11.10 -0.23
CA HIS A 218 17.31 -9.67 -0.31
C HIS A 218 16.73 -9.11 0.99
N SER A 219 17.18 -7.91 1.34
CA SER A 219 16.63 -7.13 2.46
C SER A 219 16.06 -5.83 1.96
N TYR A 220 15.05 -5.29 2.65
CA TYR A 220 14.51 -3.96 2.37
C TYR A 220 15.58 -2.90 2.59
N ARG A 221 15.84 -2.10 1.57
CA ARG A 221 16.87 -1.06 1.58
C ARG A 221 16.53 0.08 0.63
N GLY A 222 16.41 1.27 1.16
CA GLY A 222 16.09 2.46 0.42
C GLY A 222 14.60 2.81 0.48
N TYR A 223 14.19 3.84 -0.24
CA TYR A 223 12.81 4.29 -0.23
C TYR A 223 11.91 3.31 -0.98
N ASP A 224 11.19 2.51 -0.22
CA ASP A 224 10.23 1.51 -0.66
C ASP A 224 9.02 1.48 0.31
N GLU A 225 8.19 0.46 0.27
CA GLU A 225 7.01 0.30 1.12
C GLU A 225 7.32 0.03 2.59
N ALA A 226 8.58 -0.27 2.93
CA ALA A 226 8.97 -0.83 4.23
C ALA A 226 9.09 0.20 5.38
N MET A 227 8.72 1.48 5.19
CA MET A 227 8.73 2.44 6.29
C MET A 227 7.97 1.94 7.51
N ILE A 228 6.75 1.42 7.31
CA ILE A 228 5.92 0.90 8.40
C ILE A 228 6.55 -0.32 9.07
N LEU A 229 7.15 -1.22 8.28
CA LEU A 229 7.88 -2.39 8.77
C LEU A 229 8.99 -2.00 9.74
N TYR A 230 9.85 -1.04 9.38
CA TYR A 230 10.92 -0.56 10.23
C TYR A 230 10.40 0.17 11.47
N ILE A 231 9.34 0.97 11.34
CA ILE A 231 8.73 1.68 12.49
C ILE A 231 8.13 0.70 13.47
N GLU A 232 7.40 -0.31 13.02
CA GLU A 232 6.85 -1.36 13.88
C GLU A 232 7.94 -2.19 14.55
N ALA A 233 8.95 -2.61 13.79
CA ALA A 233 10.06 -3.39 14.32
C ALA A 233 10.89 -2.61 15.37
N LEU A 234 11.13 -1.32 15.15
CA LEU A 234 11.74 -0.42 16.13
C LEU A 234 10.84 -0.20 17.35
N GLY A 235 9.54 -0.14 17.12
CA GLY A 235 8.53 0.13 18.15
C GLY A 235 8.16 -1.07 19.03
N SER A 236 8.62 -2.29 18.71
CA SER A 236 8.29 -3.48 19.49
C SER A 236 8.72 -3.35 20.95
N PRO A 237 7.84 -3.68 21.93
CA PRO A 237 8.22 -3.68 23.33
C PRO A 237 9.01 -4.93 23.77
N THR A 238 8.93 -6.01 23.02
CA THR A 238 9.49 -7.33 23.36
C THR A 238 10.70 -7.71 22.52
N HIS A 239 10.63 -7.49 21.21
CA HIS A 239 11.65 -7.89 20.24
C HIS A 239 12.01 -6.72 19.30
N PRO A 240 12.46 -5.57 19.83
CA PRO A 240 12.82 -4.44 18.97
C PRO A 240 14.13 -4.71 18.22
N ILE A 241 14.20 -4.25 16.98
CA ILE A 241 15.46 -4.17 16.24
C ILE A 241 16.33 -3.02 16.75
N HIS A 242 17.61 -3.02 16.38
CA HIS A 242 18.52 -1.96 16.78
C HIS A 242 18.15 -0.62 16.13
N LYS A 243 18.33 0.48 16.86
CA LYS A 243 17.97 1.86 16.42
C LYS A 243 18.66 2.28 15.12
N ASP A 244 19.82 1.72 14.80
CA ASP A 244 20.55 2.04 13.58
C ASP A 244 19.93 1.45 12.31
N ALA A 245 18.90 0.59 12.45
CA ALA A 245 18.25 -0.05 11.33
C ALA A 245 17.58 0.97 10.38
N TRP A 246 16.98 2.04 10.91
CA TRP A 246 16.41 3.11 10.10
C TRP A 246 17.48 3.84 9.27
N ALA A 247 18.59 4.20 9.89
CA ALA A 247 19.70 4.85 9.19
C ALA A 247 20.31 3.96 8.11
N ALA A 248 20.44 2.65 8.37
CA ALA A 248 20.94 1.69 7.40
C ALA A 248 19.96 1.50 6.22
N TRP A 249 18.65 1.43 6.49
CA TRP A 249 17.63 1.34 5.46
C TRP A 249 17.63 2.59 4.57
N SER A 250 17.68 3.77 5.15
CA SER A 250 17.68 5.06 4.44
C SER A 250 19.05 5.48 3.86
N ALA A 251 20.11 4.71 4.08
CA ALA A 251 21.48 5.07 3.66
C ALA A 251 21.64 5.29 2.15
N SER A 252 20.78 4.71 1.32
CA SER A 252 20.80 4.89 -0.14
C SER A 252 20.02 6.11 -0.64
N TYR A 253 19.27 6.78 0.21
CA TYR A 253 18.42 7.92 -0.14
C TYR A 253 19.10 9.02 -0.97
N PRO A 254 20.36 9.41 -0.71
CA PRO A 254 21.04 10.41 -1.54
C PRO A 254 21.14 10.04 -3.03
N LYS A 255 21.06 8.76 -3.36
CA LYS A 255 21.07 8.28 -4.76
C LYS A 255 19.70 8.39 -5.44
N PHE A 256 18.63 8.49 -4.66
CA PHE A 256 17.24 8.49 -5.12
C PHE A 256 16.54 9.82 -4.86
N TRP A 257 17.25 10.79 -4.26
CA TRP A 257 16.81 12.17 -4.15
C TRP A 257 17.23 12.95 -5.38
N GLY A 258 16.30 13.59 -6.03
CA GLY A 258 16.59 14.41 -7.20
C GLY A 258 15.34 15.06 -7.77
N ASN A 259 15.54 15.79 -8.87
CA ASN A 259 14.46 16.47 -9.58
C ASN A 259 13.77 15.52 -10.57
N TYR A 260 12.45 15.38 -10.46
CA TYR A 260 11.62 14.67 -11.42
C TYR A 260 10.39 15.51 -11.75
N TYR A 261 10.25 15.89 -13.00
CA TYR A 261 9.23 16.82 -13.48
C TYR A 261 9.14 18.12 -12.65
N GLY A 262 10.29 18.73 -12.38
CA GLY A 262 10.40 20.01 -11.67
C GLY A 262 10.25 19.94 -10.14
N ARG A 263 10.20 18.74 -9.54
CA ARG A 263 10.05 18.55 -8.09
C ARG A 263 11.20 17.73 -7.52
N GLU A 264 11.86 18.30 -6.51
CA GLU A 264 12.84 17.54 -5.72
C GLU A 264 12.14 16.56 -4.79
N GLN A 265 12.50 15.29 -4.87
CA GLN A 265 11.85 14.21 -4.15
C GLN A 265 12.72 12.97 -4.04
N LEU A 266 12.44 12.12 -3.05
CA LEU A 266 12.77 10.71 -3.11
C LEU A 266 11.84 10.06 -4.12
N SER A 267 12.39 9.43 -5.15
CA SER A 267 11.63 8.83 -6.22
C SER A 267 11.87 7.33 -6.30
N TYR A 268 10.78 6.59 -6.05
CA TYR A 268 10.63 5.21 -6.46
C TYR A 268 9.41 5.15 -7.39
N GLY A 269 9.46 4.39 -8.48
CA GLY A 269 8.48 4.52 -9.56
C GLY A 269 7.02 4.27 -9.17
N PRO A 270 6.66 3.11 -8.57
CA PRO A 270 5.30 2.75 -8.21
C PRO A 270 4.75 3.59 -7.05
N LEU A 271 3.49 4.06 -7.16
CA LEU A 271 2.91 4.93 -6.12
C LEU A 271 2.56 4.22 -4.81
N PHE A 272 2.38 2.89 -4.79
CA PHE A 272 2.12 2.17 -3.54
C PHE A 272 3.19 2.40 -2.48
N THR A 273 4.45 2.59 -2.89
CA THR A 273 5.58 2.87 -2.00
C THR A 273 5.41 4.18 -1.22
N ALA A 274 4.75 5.15 -1.85
CA ALA A 274 4.42 6.44 -1.24
C ALA A 274 3.10 6.40 -0.41
N GLN A 275 2.34 5.30 -0.48
CA GLN A 275 0.97 5.22 0.04
C GLN A 275 0.82 4.27 1.24
N TYR A 276 1.38 3.05 1.17
CA TYR A 276 1.05 1.99 2.15
C TYR A 276 1.33 2.39 3.59
N SER A 277 2.55 2.83 3.90
CA SER A 277 2.88 3.28 5.26
C SER A 277 2.05 4.48 5.71
N GLN A 278 1.71 5.38 4.77
CA GLN A 278 0.92 6.59 5.05
C GLN A 278 -0.57 6.32 5.16
N SER A 279 -1.04 5.14 4.78
CA SER A 279 -2.42 4.74 5.06
C SER A 279 -2.72 4.73 6.56
N TRP A 280 -1.72 4.37 7.39
CA TRP A 280 -1.86 4.33 8.85
C TRP A 280 -1.07 5.42 9.59
N ILE A 281 0.15 5.75 9.13
CA ILE A 281 1.03 6.69 9.84
C ILE A 281 0.92 8.08 9.24
N ASP A 282 0.63 9.05 10.08
CA ASP A 282 0.57 10.46 9.70
C ASP A 282 1.97 11.09 9.70
N PHE A 283 2.56 11.20 8.53
CA PHE A 283 3.88 11.81 8.37
C PHE A 283 3.86 13.32 8.20
N ARG A 284 2.71 13.97 8.30
CA ARG A 284 2.62 15.43 8.16
C ARG A 284 3.37 16.14 9.29
N GLY A 285 4.37 16.92 8.92
CA GLY A 285 5.15 17.75 9.82
C GLY A 285 6.08 17.00 10.76
N ILE A 286 6.17 15.67 10.70
CA ILE A 286 7.19 14.88 11.40
C ILE A 286 8.32 14.55 10.43
N GLN A 287 9.55 14.59 10.91
CA GLN A 287 10.73 14.50 10.06
C GLN A 287 11.79 13.60 10.69
N ASP A 288 12.36 12.70 9.93
CA ASP A 288 13.61 12.04 10.24
C ASP A 288 14.82 12.93 9.87
N ALA A 289 16.04 12.46 10.09
CA ALA A 289 17.24 13.23 9.81
C ALA A 289 17.36 13.64 8.33
N PHE A 290 17.00 12.72 7.40
CA PHE A 290 17.09 12.98 5.96
C PHE A 290 16.09 14.06 5.54
N MET A 291 14.83 13.92 5.93
CA MET A 291 13.78 14.88 5.57
C MET A 291 14.01 16.25 6.21
N ARG A 292 14.59 16.34 7.42
CA ARG A 292 15.01 17.63 8.01
C ARG A 292 16.07 18.32 7.16
N ALA A 293 17.09 17.57 6.72
CA ALA A 293 18.16 18.11 5.88
C ALA A 293 17.65 18.64 4.53
N HIS A 294 16.55 18.08 4.03
CA HIS A 294 15.93 18.50 2.78
C HIS A 294 14.69 19.40 2.95
N HIS A 295 14.45 19.94 4.16
CA HIS A 295 13.31 20.81 4.48
C HIS A 295 11.97 20.25 3.98
N SER A 296 11.75 18.95 4.15
CA SER A 296 10.60 18.22 3.64
C SER A 296 10.07 17.24 4.70
N ASP A 297 8.98 16.57 4.40
CA ASP A 297 8.48 15.38 5.09
C ASP A 297 7.99 14.34 4.08
N TYR A 298 7.67 13.13 4.55
CA TYR A 298 7.22 12.07 3.65
C TYR A 298 5.84 12.32 3.05
N PHE A 299 4.99 13.14 3.69
CA PHE A 299 3.71 13.54 3.10
C PHE A 299 3.91 14.50 1.91
N ILE A 300 4.79 15.47 2.06
CA ILE A 300 5.20 16.36 0.96
C ILE A 300 5.85 15.56 -0.16
N ASN A 301 6.70 14.59 0.19
CA ASN A 301 7.33 13.70 -0.78
C ASN A 301 6.29 12.92 -1.59
N SER A 302 5.29 12.32 -0.93
CA SER A 302 4.21 11.58 -1.60
C SER A 302 3.34 12.45 -2.49
N ARG A 303 3.09 13.70 -2.08
CA ARG A 303 2.43 14.70 -2.95
C ARG A 303 3.24 14.95 -4.21
N ARG A 304 4.55 15.20 -4.07
CA ARG A 304 5.45 15.45 -5.20
C ARG A 304 5.52 14.23 -6.14
N ALA A 305 5.59 13.02 -5.61
CA ALA A 305 5.57 11.79 -6.38
C ALA A 305 4.27 11.65 -7.18
N THR A 306 3.13 11.91 -6.56
CA THR A 306 1.81 11.88 -7.21
C THR A 306 1.71 12.90 -8.35
N GLU A 307 2.11 14.14 -8.10
CA GLU A 307 2.09 15.22 -9.09
C GLU A 307 3.07 14.94 -10.25
N SER A 308 4.25 14.39 -9.95
CA SER A 308 5.24 14.04 -10.98
C SER A 308 4.76 12.88 -11.85
N GLN A 309 4.06 11.91 -11.30
CA GLN A 309 3.50 10.81 -12.09
C GLN A 309 2.38 11.28 -13.03
N ARG A 310 1.55 12.25 -12.58
CA ARG A 310 0.60 12.92 -13.47
C ARG A 310 1.32 13.67 -14.59
N ASP A 311 2.38 14.41 -14.30
CA ASP A 311 3.12 15.16 -15.29
C ASP A 311 3.86 14.24 -16.29
N TYR A 312 4.33 13.06 -15.83
CA TYR A 312 4.78 11.98 -16.70
C TYR A 312 3.69 11.55 -17.70
N ALA A 313 2.46 11.34 -17.20
CA ALA A 313 1.35 10.96 -18.07
C ALA A 313 0.94 12.09 -19.04
N ILE A 314 1.05 13.36 -18.65
CA ILE A 314 0.85 14.51 -19.54
C ILE A 314 1.91 14.52 -20.65
N ALA A 315 3.17 14.33 -20.29
CA ALA A 315 4.27 14.23 -21.28
C ALA A 315 4.14 13.00 -22.19
N ASN A 316 3.58 11.93 -21.67
CA ASN A 316 3.29 10.67 -22.37
C ASN A 316 4.42 10.20 -23.29
N PRO A 317 5.64 10.01 -22.80
CA PRO A 317 6.81 9.76 -23.64
C PRO A 317 6.70 8.44 -24.42
N MET A 318 5.92 7.49 -23.92
CA MET A 318 5.68 6.20 -24.57
C MET A 318 4.54 6.25 -25.59
N GLY A 319 3.69 7.28 -25.57
CA GLY A 319 2.55 7.46 -26.47
C GLY A 319 1.40 6.49 -26.18
N TRP A 320 1.09 6.25 -24.89
CA TRP A 320 -0.03 5.40 -24.47
C TRP A 320 -1.38 6.09 -24.67
N THR A 321 -2.38 5.32 -25.08
CA THR A 321 -3.73 5.82 -25.33
C THR A 321 -4.36 6.37 -24.05
N GLY A 322 -4.83 7.62 -24.13
CA GLY A 322 -5.59 8.26 -23.06
C GLY A 322 -4.75 8.91 -21.96
N TYR A 323 -3.44 8.65 -21.88
CA TYR A 323 -2.57 9.29 -20.90
C TYR A 323 -2.65 10.82 -20.99
N GLY A 324 -2.67 11.47 -19.86
CA GLY A 324 -2.75 12.92 -19.74
C GLY A 324 -3.15 13.37 -18.34
N LYS A 325 -3.55 14.64 -18.23
CA LYS A 325 -3.95 15.24 -16.94
C LYS A 325 -5.14 14.53 -16.27
N ASP A 326 -6.01 13.90 -17.07
CA ASP A 326 -7.26 13.28 -16.66
C ASP A 326 -7.21 11.74 -16.66
N LEU A 327 -6.05 11.13 -16.98
CA LEU A 327 -5.84 9.70 -16.91
C LEU A 327 -4.37 9.38 -16.64
N TRP A 328 -4.09 8.91 -15.44
CA TRP A 328 -2.77 8.49 -14.95
C TRP A 328 -2.94 7.55 -13.75
N GLY A 329 -1.87 6.90 -13.34
CA GLY A 329 -1.85 6.05 -12.15
C GLY A 329 -1.09 4.77 -12.38
N LEU A 330 0.22 4.79 -12.03
CA LEU A 330 1.11 3.66 -12.12
C LEU A 330 1.47 3.16 -10.72
N THR A 331 1.17 1.90 -10.48
CA THR A 331 1.53 1.17 -9.25
C THR A 331 1.63 -0.32 -9.56
N ALA A 332 1.95 -1.13 -8.55
CA ALA A 332 1.80 -2.58 -8.67
C ALA A 332 0.32 -2.90 -8.90
N CYS A 333 0.03 -3.65 -9.93
CA CYS A 333 -1.32 -4.05 -10.30
C CYS A 333 -1.31 -5.18 -11.33
N ASP A 334 -2.44 -5.80 -11.56
CA ASP A 334 -2.64 -6.76 -12.63
C ASP A 334 -2.47 -6.12 -14.02
N GLY A 335 -2.30 -6.97 -15.01
CA GLY A 335 -2.24 -6.57 -16.41
C GLY A 335 -2.63 -7.70 -17.35
N PRO A 336 -2.72 -7.42 -18.66
CA PRO A 336 -3.27 -8.36 -19.63
C PRO A 336 -2.50 -9.68 -19.71
N GLY A 337 -1.21 -9.66 -19.45
CA GLY A 337 -0.32 -10.82 -19.54
C GLY A 337 1.05 -10.44 -20.11
N ASN A 338 1.96 -11.40 -20.12
CA ASN A 338 3.33 -11.18 -20.63
C ASN A 338 3.36 -11.34 -22.14
N PHE A 339 3.19 -10.23 -22.86
CA PHE A 339 3.14 -10.19 -24.33
C PHE A 339 4.12 -9.18 -24.89
N ALA A 340 4.76 -9.53 -26.01
CA ALA A 340 5.58 -8.62 -26.78
C ALA A 340 5.13 -8.66 -28.23
N PHE A 341 4.63 -7.56 -28.75
CA PHE A 341 4.25 -7.45 -30.16
C PHE A 341 4.44 -6.04 -30.71
N LYS A 342 4.39 -5.94 -32.03
CA LYS A 342 4.53 -4.67 -32.73
C LYS A 342 3.16 -4.01 -32.88
N ALA A 343 2.95 -2.87 -32.23
CA ALA A 343 1.74 -2.05 -32.34
C ALA A 343 2.13 -0.63 -32.72
N ASP A 344 1.41 -0.02 -33.65
CA ASP A 344 1.66 1.35 -34.15
C ASP A 344 3.12 1.59 -34.59
N GLY A 345 3.72 0.55 -35.21
CA GLY A 345 5.10 0.60 -35.68
C GLY A 345 6.17 0.48 -34.58
N LYS A 346 5.79 0.42 -33.32
CA LYS A 346 6.67 0.31 -32.15
C LYS A 346 6.60 -1.08 -31.52
N GLN A 347 7.73 -1.59 -31.05
CA GLN A 347 7.72 -2.78 -30.17
C GLN A 347 7.09 -2.39 -28.84
N ARG A 348 6.02 -3.11 -28.45
CA ARG A 348 5.32 -2.93 -27.19
C ARG A 348 5.51 -4.18 -26.33
N GLN A 349 5.81 -3.96 -25.05
CA GLN A 349 5.85 -5.00 -24.03
C GLN A 349 4.70 -4.76 -23.07
N PHE A 350 3.91 -5.80 -22.78
CA PHE A 350 2.87 -5.83 -21.77
C PHE A 350 3.23 -6.87 -20.72
N TYR A 351 2.72 -6.66 -19.52
CA TYR A 351 3.01 -7.53 -18.37
C TYR A 351 1.70 -8.03 -17.75
N GLY A 352 1.79 -9.17 -17.06
CA GLY A 352 0.80 -9.58 -16.08
C GLY A 352 0.87 -8.70 -14.84
N TYR A 353 0.83 -9.28 -13.64
CA TYR A 353 1.10 -8.50 -12.42
C TYR A 353 2.51 -7.92 -12.47
N ALA A 354 2.64 -6.61 -12.27
CA ALA A 354 3.92 -5.91 -12.30
C ALA A 354 3.87 -4.61 -11.48
N ALA A 355 5.02 -4.24 -10.91
CA ALA A 355 5.20 -2.97 -10.17
C ALA A 355 5.45 -1.81 -11.16
N ARG A 356 4.39 -1.36 -11.83
CA ARG A 356 4.45 -0.24 -12.77
C ARG A 356 4.73 1.06 -12.05
N GLY A 357 5.54 1.91 -12.66
CA GLY A 357 5.92 3.18 -12.06
C GLY A 357 6.78 4.03 -12.96
N ALA A 358 6.83 5.32 -12.67
CA ALA A 358 7.69 6.28 -13.33
C ALA A 358 8.40 7.14 -12.29
N GLY A 359 9.72 7.15 -12.31
CA GLY A 359 10.55 7.83 -11.31
C GLY A 359 11.98 8.04 -11.77
N ILE A 360 12.78 8.67 -10.93
CA ILE A 360 14.21 8.96 -11.19
C ILE A 360 15.01 7.69 -11.50
N VAL A 361 14.72 6.61 -10.76
CA VAL A 361 15.50 5.36 -10.84
C VAL A 361 15.04 4.43 -11.98
N GLY A 362 13.99 4.77 -12.69
CA GLY A 362 13.52 3.97 -13.81
C GLY A 362 12.01 4.11 -14.02
N THR A 363 11.60 3.55 -15.14
CA THR A 363 10.20 3.53 -15.55
C THR A 363 9.84 2.12 -16.01
N LEU A 364 8.78 1.55 -15.42
CA LEU A 364 8.10 0.38 -15.92
C LEU A 364 6.66 0.79 -16.28
N ASP A 365 6.39 0.89 -17.57
CA ASP A 365 5.11 1.38 -18.07
C ASP A 365 4.73 0.65 -19.36
N ASP A 366 3.58 -0.02 -19.32
CA ASP A 366 2.98 -0.76 -20.43
C ASP A 366 1.62 -0.21 -20.85
N GLY A 367 1.28 1.00 -20.40
CA GLY A 367 -0.02 1.64 -20.67
C GLY A 367 -1.15 1.20 -19.73
N THR A 368 -0.87 0.33 -18.75
CA THR A 368 -1.86 -0.10 -17.75
C THR A 368 -2.03 0.96 -16.67
N ILE A 369 -3.28 1.28 -16.36
CA ILE A 369 -3.69 2.25 -15.32
C ILE A 369 -4.35 1.50 -14.18
N ALA A 370 -3.91 1.78 -12.95
CA ALA A 370 -4.52 1.29 -11.72
C ALA A 370 -5.27 2.43 -11.00
N PRO A 371 -6.58 2.35 -10.82
CA PRO A 371 -7.35 3.37 -10.07
C PRO A 371 -6.84 3.62 -8.66
N THR A 372 -6.31 2.58 -8.00
CA THR A 372 -5.73 2.66 -6.66
C THR A 372 -4.56 3.64 -6.58
N ALA A 373 -3.73 3.73 -7.63
CA ALA A 373 -2.59 4.65 -7.67
C ALA A 373 -2.99 6.12 -7.48
N ALA A 374 -4.10 6.54 -8.12
CA ALA A 374 -4.63 7.88 -7.93
C ALA A 374 -5.43 8.00 -6.63
N LEU A 375 -6.35 7.08 -6.35
CA LEU A 375 -7.21 7.13 -5.16
C LEU A 375 -6.44 7.02 -3.85
N GLY A 376 -5.43 6.14 -3.79
CA GLY A 376 -4.51 6.05 -2.64
C GLY A 376 -3.67 7.31 -2.42
N SER A 377 -3.65 8.22 -3.40
CA SER A 377 -2.97 9.52 -3.32
C SER A 377 -3.91 10.70 -3.03
N ILE A 378 -5.20 10.47 -2.82
CA ILE A 378 -6.18 11.56 -2.68
C ILE A 378 -5.88 12.50 -1.51
N ALA A 379 -5.37 11.99 -0.40
CA ALA A 379 -5.01 12.82 0.74
C ALA A 379 -3.77 13.69 0.48
N PHE A 380 -2.89 13.29 -0.43
CA PHE A 380 -1.69 14.04 -0.78
C PHE A 380 -1.96 15.16 -1.79
N ALA A 381 -2.76 14.85 -2.84
CA ALA A 381 -2.93 15.71 -3.99
C ALA A 381 -4.40 15.78 -4.47
N PRO A 382 -5.38 16.15 -3.61
CA PRO A 382 -6.80 16.09 -3.94
C PRO A 382 -7.17 16.94 -5.16
N LYS A 383 -6.48 18.05 -5.37
CA LYS A 383 -6.73 18.98 -6.49
C LYS A 383 -6.53 18.37 -7.88
N ILE A 384 -5.73 17.31 -7.97
CA ILE A 384 -5.48 16.60 -9.23
C ILE A 384 -6.13 15.22 -9.26
N VAL A 385 -6.30 14.57 -8.09
CA VAL A 385 -6.92 13.25 -7.99
C VAL A 385 -8.43 13.33 -8.20
N ILE A 386 -9.13 14.24 -7.54
CA ILE A 386 -10.60 14.35 -7.65
C ILE A 386 -11.05 14.55 -9.11
N PRO A 387 -10.55 15.55 -9.85
CA PRO A 387 -10.95 15.73 -11.25
C PRO A 387 -10.57 14.56 -12.16
N MET A 388 -9.42 13.91 -11.89
CA MET A 388 -8.98 12.73 -12.64
C MET A 388 -9.96 11.56 -12.46
N ILE A 389 -10.36 11.28 -11.22
CA ILE A 389 -11.32 10.20 -10.92
C ILE A 389 -12.69 10.48 -11.53
N GLU A 390 -13.17 11.74 -11.49
CA GLU A 390 -14.41 12.12 -12.16
C GLU A 390 -14.33 11.93 -13.68
N ALA A 391 -13.23 12.33 -14.31
CA ALA A 391 -13.00 12.14 -15.75
C ALA A 391 -12.89 10.65 -16.12
N MET A 392 -12.16 9.87 -15.32
CA MET A 392 -12.02 8.41 -15.51
C MET A 392 -13.39 7.74 -15.38
N GLN A 393 -14.19 8.11 -14.37
CA GLN A 393 -15.54 7.59 -14.16
C GLN A 393 -16.46 7.92 -15.34
N ALA A 394 -16.43 9.16 -15.81
CA ALA A 394 -17.26 9.58 -16.95
C ALA A 394 -16.89 8.82 -18.23
N ARG A 395 -15.60 8.56 -18.47
CA ARG A 395 -15.12 7.95 -19.70
C ARG A 395 -15.19 6.42 -19.68
N TYR A 396 -14.81 5.79 -18.58
CA TYR A 396 -14.61 4.35 -18.48
C TYR A 396 -15.49 3.65 -17.44
N GLY A 397 -16.19 4.39 -16.57
CA GLY A 397 -16.89 3.86 -15.41
C GLY A 397 -17.85 2.71 -15.69
N LYS A 398 -18.52 2.69 -16.85
CA LYS A 398 -19.39 1.56 -17.24
C LYS A 398 -18.67 0.22 -17.35
N SER A 399 -17.36 0.24 -17.61
CA SER A 399 -16.55 -0.96 -17.82
C SER A 399 -15.65 -1.30 -16.63
N ILE A 400 -15.21 -0.31 -15.86
CA ILE A 400 -14.20 -0.48 -14.81
C ILE A 400 -14.74 -0.32 -13.38
N TYR A 401 -16.03 0.05 -13.20
CA TYR A 401 -16.63 0.30 -11.91
C TYR A 401 -17.86 -0.58 -11.67
N GLY A 402 -17.91 -1.24 -10.53
CA GLY A 402 -18.94 -2.22 -10.23
C GLY A 402 -19.37 -2.26 -8.76
N ARG A 403 -19.84 -3.44 -8.31
CA ARG A 403 -20.38 -3.67 -6.94
C ARG A 403 -19.41 -3.23 -5.84
N TYR A 404 -18.13 -3.51 -5.99
CA TYR A 404 -17.08 -3.25 -5.00
C TYR A 404 -16.11 -2.13 -5.42
N GLY A 405 -16.62 -1.12 -6.12
CA GLY A 405 -15.80 -0.03 -6.63
C GLY A 405 -15.08 -0.39 -7.93
N TYR A 406 -13.91 0.18 -8.14
CA TYR A 406 -13.12 -0.03 -9.34
C TYR A 406 -12.51 -1.43 -9.41
N VAL A 407 -12.32 -1.95 -10.63
CA VAL A 407 -11.44 -3.08 -10.90
C VAL A 407 -9.99 -2.72 -10.57
N ASP A 408 -9.11 -3.70 -10.48
CA ASP A 408 -7.72 -3.48 -10.14
C ASP A 408 -7.01 -2.60 -11.17
N ALA A 409 -7.11 -2.96 -12.44
CA ALA A 409 -6.45 -2.23 -13.51
C ALA A 409 -7.21 -2.28 -14.84
N PHE A 410 -6.83 -1.43 -15.78
CA PHE A 410 -7.26 -1.47 -17.17
C PHE A 410 -6.20 -0.86 -18.08
N ASN A 411 -6.21 -1.22 -19.37
CA ASN A 411 -5.22 -0.74 -20.34
C ASN A 411 -5.90 -0.29 -21.64
N PRO A 412 -6.05 1.03 -21.84
CA PRO A 412 -6.68 1.57 -23.05
C PRO A 412 -5.88 1.39 -24.33
N SER A 413 -4.63 0.94 -24.23
CA SER A 413 -3.75 0.70 -25.37
C SER A 413 -3.72 -0.77 -25.81
N PHE A 414 -4.29 -1.68 -25.00
CA PHE A 414 -4.27 -3.12 -25.28
C PHE A 414 -5.59 -3.56 -25.92
N HIS A 415 -5.58 -3.96 -27.19
CA HIS A 415 -6.77 -4.33 -27.96
C HIS A 415 -6.73 -5.73 -28.58
N ASP A 416 -5.64 -6.48 -28.37
CA ASP A 416 -5.52 -7.83 -28.94
C ASP A 416 -6.46 -8.80 -28.22
N ARG A 417 -7.31 -9.51 -28.99
CA ARG A 417 -8.27 -10.50 -28.50
C ARG A 417 -7.84 -11.93 -28.80
N ASN A 418 -6.71 -12.12 -29.48
CA ASN A 418 -6.26 -13.43 -29.93
C ASN A 418 -5.21 -14.05 -29.01
N VAL A 419 -4.94 -13.41 -27.86
CA VAL A 419 -3.99 -13.90 -26.86
C VAL A 419 -4.70 -14.43 -25.62
N ALA A 420 -4.05 -15.34 -24.93
CA ALA A 420 -4.56 -15.86 -23.65
C ALA A 420 -4.26 -14.85 -22.53
N LEU A 421 -5.26 -14.07 -22.14
CA LEU A 421 -5.16 -13.10 -21.04
C LEU A 421 -4.95 -13.79 -19.69
N ASN A 422 -4.22 -13.16 -18.77
CA ASN A 422 -4.08 -13.64 -17.40
C ASN A 422 -5.42 -13.53 -16.63
N SER A 423 -6.09 -12.40 -16.80
CA SER A 423 -7.43 -12.11 -16.24
C SER A 423 -8.14 -11.09 -17.14
N GLY A 424 -9.39 -10.79 -16.86
CA GLY A 424 -10.13 -9.75 -17.55
C GLY A 424 -10.52 -10.06 -18.99
N THR A 425 -10.84 -8.99 -19.72
CA THR A 425 -11.29 -9.07 -21.11
C THR A 425 -10.98 -7.79 -21.89
N VAL A 426 -10.91 -7.87 -23.21
CA VAL A 426 -10.78 -6.71 -24.09
C VAL A 426 -12.18 -6.17 -24.43
N VAL A 427 -12.51 -4.99 -23.89
CA VAL A 427 -13.80 -4.31 -24.09
C VAL A 427 -13.69 -3.37 -25.29
N PRO A 428 -14.64 -3.43 -26.26
CA PRO A 428 -14.66 -2.53 -27.41
C PRO A 428 -14.71 -1.07 -26.98
N GLY A 429 -13.83 -0.23 -27.54
CA GLY A 429 -13.72 1.20 -27.26
C GLY A 429 -13.06 1.55 -25.92
N VAL A 430 -12.68 0.57 -25.11
CA VAL A 430 -11.98 0.76 -23.83
C VAL A 430 -10.56 0.18 -23.87
N GLY A 431 -10.39 -1.04 -24.35
CA GLY A 431 -9.16 -1.81 -24.27
C GLY A 431 -9.28 -2.97 -23.28
N TRP A 432 -8.17 -3.48 -22.76
CA TRP A 432 -8.20 -4.50 -21.71
C TRP A 432 -8.74 -3.93 -20.40
N VAL A 433 -9.63 -4.68 -19.76
CA VAL A 433 -10.21 -4.37 -18.44
C VAL A 433 -10.08 -5.60 -17.58
N ASP A 434 -9.52 -5.45 -16.41
CA ASP A 434 -9.44 -6.53 -15.43
C ASP A 434 -10.84 -6.94 -14.94
N SER A 435 -11.01 -8.19 -14.58
CA SER A 435 -12.22 -8.70 -13.92
C SER A 435 -12.12 -8.68 -12.40
N GLU A 436 -10.93 -8.53 -11.87
CA GLU A 436 -10.61 -8.75 -10.47
C GLU A 436 -10.41 -7.42 -9.70
N ARG A 437 -10.40 -7.54 -8.39
CA ARG A 437 -10.04 -6.52 -7.41
C ARG A 437 -9.08 -7.15 -6.42
N LEU A 438 -7.99 -6.47 -6.14
CA LEU A 438 -7.00 -6.95 -5.20
C LEU A 438 -7.25 -6.33 -3.82
N GLY A 439 -7.24 -7.17 -2.78
CA GLY A 439 -7.49 -6.70 -1.42
C GLY A 439 -6.46 -5.66 -0.95
N ILE A 440 -5.19 -5.84 -1.33
CA ILE A 440 -4.12 -4.90 -1.01
C ILE A 440 -4.32 -3.53 -1.69
N ASP A 441 -4.99 -3.46 -2.84
CA ASP A 441 -5.25 -2.23 -3.59
C ASP A 441 -6.54 -1.54 -3.17
N GLN A 442 -7.56 -2.30 -2.75
CA GLN A 442 -8.79 -1.72 -2.19
C GLN A 442 -8.53 -1.02 -0.85
N GLY A 443 -7.53 -1.49 -0.09
CA GLY A 443 -7.15 -0.91 1.19
C GLY A 443 -6.76 0.57 1.11
N PRO A 444 -5.74 0.96 0.36
CA PRO A 444 -5.34 2.36 0.20
C PRO A 444 -6.45 3.27 -0.33
N ILE A 445 -7.33 2.76 -1.21
CA ILE A 445 -8.50 3.52 -1.67
C ILE A 445 -9.37 3.93 -0.46
N LEU A 446 -9.76 2.95 0.35
CA LEU A 446 -10.65 3.20 1.49
C LEU A 446 -10.00 4.07 2.57
N LEU A 447 -8.79 3.69 3.00
CA LEU A 447 -8.12 4.36 4.10
C LEU A 447 -7.75 5.80 3.75
N MET A 448 -7.30 6.06 2.52
CA MET A 448 -6.87 7.41 2.13
C MET A 448 -8.05 8.31 1.77
N LEU A 449 -9.19 7.77 1.32
CA LEU A 449 -10.44 8.52 1.23
C LEU A 449 -10.89 8.99 2.62
N GLU A 450 -10.91 8.11 3.61
CA GLU A 450 -11.31 8.48 4.98
C GLU A 450 -10.26 9.40 5.64
N ASN A 451 -8.97 9.19 5.39
CA ASN A 451 -7.92 10.09 5.87
C ASN A 451 -8.03 11.48 5.24
N TYR A 452 -8.34 11.58 3.96
CA TYR A 452 -8.62 12.88 3.34
C TYR A 452 -9.85 13.54 3.94
N ARG A 453 -10.94 12.79 4.11
CA ARG A 453 -12.22 13.30 4.61
C ARG A 453 -12.12 13.80 6.04
N SER A 454 -11.49 13.05 6.93
CA SER A 454 -11.56 13.29 8.36
C SER A 454 -10.24 13.13 9.11
N GLY A 455 -9.22 12.55 8.50
CA GLY A 455 -7.98 12.15 9.18
C GLY A 455 -8.20 11.04 10.21
N PHE A 456 -9.24 10.24 10.08
CA PHE A 456 -9.67 9.30 11.12
C PHE A 456 -8.61 8.23 11.43
N VAL A 457 -8.09 7.54 10.40
CA VAL A 457 -7.10 6.48 10.62
C VAL A 457 -5.84 7.05 11.27
N TRP A 458 -5.37 8.20 10.80
CA TRP A 458 -4.22 8.90 11.37
C TRP A 458 -4.43 9.31 12.82
N ARG A 459 -5.62 9.85 13.18
CA ARG A 459 -5.91 10.24 14.57
C ARG A 459 -5.89 9.05 15.52
N VAL A 460 -6.42 7.91 15.10
CA VAL A 460 -6.41 6.68 15.90
C VAL A 460 -4.97 6.19 16.07
N MET A 461 -4.22 6.09 14.97
CA MET A 461 -2.88 5.50 14.98
C MET A 461 -1.84 6.35 15.72
N ARG A 462 -1.99 7.68 15.72
CA ARG A 462 -1.15 8.59 16.55
C ARG A 462 -1.19 8.27 18.04
N ARG A 463 -2.27 7.64 18.52
CA ARG A 463 -2.42 7.24 19.93
C ARG A 463 -1.70 5.93 20.26
N ASN A 464 -1.29 5.16 19.25
CA ASN A 464 -0.62 3.88 19.48
C ASN A 464 0.80 4.09 20.03
N PRO A 465 1.11 3.55 21.24
CA PRO A 465 2.42 3.80 21.87
C PRO A 465 3.57 3.11 21.15
N SER A 466 3.32 2.00 20.45
CA SER A 466 4.36 1.29 19.71
C SER A 466 4.74 2.04 18.44
N ILE A 467 3.78 2.59 17.70
CA ILE A 467 4.05 3.44 16.54
C ILE A 467 4.82 4.69 16.96
N ARG A 468 4.39 5.37 18.02
CA ARG A 468 5.10 6.53 18.55
C ARG A 468 6.56 6.20 18.92
N ARG A 469 6.78 5.14 19.69
CA ARG A 469 8.11 4.68 20.08
C ARG A 469 8.97 4.31 18.86
N GLY A 470 8.38 3.67 17.83
CA GLY A 470 9.08 3.32 16.61
C GLY A 470 9.56 4.56 15.85
N LEU A 471 8.70 5.56 15.70
CA LEU A 471 9.05 6.85 15.08
C LEU A 471 10.16 7.57 15.87
N GLU A 472 10.05 7.65 17.20
CA GLU A 472 11.08 8.26 18.05
C GLU A 472 12.43 7.53 17.92
N ARG A 473 12.43 6.20 17.89
CA ARG A 473 13.65 5.39 17.68
C ARG A 473 14.24 5.49 16.28
N ALA A 474 13.39 5.72 15.27
CA ALA A 474 13.82 6.04 13.91
C ALA A 474 14.35 7.49 13.77
N GLY A 475 14.31 8.28 14.83
CA GLY A 475 14.82 9.65 14.85
C GLY A 475 13.86 10.70 14.29
N PHE A 476 12.57 10.39 14.22
CA PHE A 476 11.54 11.38 13.89
C PHE A 476 11.33 12.36 15.04
N THR A 477 11.15 13.62 14.69
CA THR A 477 10.86 14.72 15.60
C THR A 477 9.85 15.67 14.97
N SER A 478 9.41 16.67 15.75
CA SER A 478 8.52 17.75 15.33
C SER A 478 7.05 17.33 15.19
N GLY A 479 6.20 18.26 14.78
CA GLY A 479 4.78 18.02 14.56
C GLY A 479 4.08 17.44 15.77
N TRP A 480 3.23 16.45 15.53
CA TRP A 480 2.43 15.82 16.59
C TRP A 480 3.25 14.96 17.59
N LEU A 481 4.52 14.62 17.26
CA LEU A 481 5.42 13.91 18.19
C LEU A 481 5.87 14.80 19.36
N ASP A 482 6.00 16.10 19.17
CA ASP A 482 6.42 17.06 20.21
C ASP A 482 5.29 17.44 21.19
N GLY A 483 4.15 16.74 21.14
CA GLY A 483 3.00 17.03 21.99
C GLY A 483 2.29 18.34 21.68
N LYS A 484 2.71 19.07 20.65
CA LYS A 484 1.97 20.21 20.13
C LYS A 484 0.77 19.68 19.36
N PRO A 485 -0.46 20.19 19.63
CA PRO A 485 -1.56 19.91 18.72
C PRO A 485 -1.09 20.29 17.32
N ALA A 486 -1.35 19.41 16.34
CA ALA A 486 -1.16 19.79 14.95
C ALA A 486 -1.93 21.11 14.77
N THR A 487 -1.21 22.21 14.57
CA THR A 487 -1.82 23.52 14.42
C THR A 487 -2.74 23.46 13.20
N GLN A 488 -3.92 24.04 13.38
CA GLN A 488 -5.02 24.05 12.40
C GLN A 488 -4.62 24.66 11.06
#